data_1335b78e5b39353ceb1f184269a3027b
#
_entry.id   1335b78e5b39353ceb1f184269a3027b
#
_cell.length_a   1.000
_cell.length_b   1.000
_cell.length_c   1.000
_cell.angle_alpha   90.00
_cell.angle_beta   90.00
_cell.angle_gamma   90.00
#
_symmetry.space_group_name_H-M   'P 1'
#
loop_
_entity.id
_entity.type
_entity.pdbx_description
1 polymer ?
#
loop_
_entity_poly.entity_id
_entity_poly.type
_entity_poly.pdbx_seq_one_letter_code
_entity_poly.pdbx_strand_id
1 'polypeptide(L)'
;MHTVFDDDDLIQVREVAQKFAQHRLADGYMVREKSGYFDMDLLREMGSLGLIAPELNEDFGGIGAKFLLSGVIIEEIAKADFNFAYAPLLGSLNGQILQNFARPEIAKDWLCKVTAGEELVAIALTEARGGSDAANLGLRMEREGNHFVINGEKTSISANQIAKAVVTFARTGAPEDKAHGVSAILIPLDLPGISTSKFSNCGQNSVGHGSIWFDNVRVPAEFLLGEEGKGFVQVMQGFDFSRS
;
A
#
# COMPACT_ATOMS: atom_id res chain seq x y z
N MET A 1 15.06 -14.80 -17.33
CA MET A 1 16.48 -14.57 -17.05
C MET A 1 16.57 -14.30 -15.55
N HIS A 2 17.09 -15.23 -14.73
CA HIS A 2 17.21 -15.00 -13.28
C HIS A 2 18.39 -14.07 -13.09
N THR A 3 18.14 -12.80 -12.82
CA THR A 3 19.17 -11.90 -12.26
C THR A 3 19.54 -12.47 -10.89
N VAL A 4 20.70 -13.05 -10.80
CA VAL A 4 21.28 -13.48 -9.53
C VAL A 4 21.88 -12.19 -8.94
N PHE A 5 21.07 -11.47 -8.11
CA PHE A 5 21.67 -10.51 -7.18
C PHE A 5 22.57 -11.33 -6.26
N ASP A 6 23.83 -11.06 -6.27
CA ASP A 6 24.79 -11.70 -5.38
C ASP A 6 24.82 -11.02 -4.00
N ASP A 7 25.65 -11.51 -3.11
CA ASP A 7 25.76 -10.94 -1.76
C ASP A 7 26.28 -9.48 -1.79
N ASP A 8 26.98 -9.08 -2.85
CA ASP A 8 27.50 -7.72 -3.02
C ASP A 8 26.38 -6.70 -3.27
N ASP A 9 25.33 -7.05 -4.05
CA ASP A 9 24.16 -6.19 -4.26
C ASP A 9 23.41 -5.94 -2.95
N LEU A 10 23.23 -7.00 -2.15
CA LEU A 10 22.57 -6.89 -0.83
C LEU A 10 23.38 -5.98 0.12
N ILE A 11 24.70 -6.07 0.11
CA ILE A 11 25.58 -5.21 0.92
C ILE A 11 25.44 -3.76 0.48
N GLN A 12 25.51 -3.48 -0.82
CA GLN A 12 25.41 -2.12 -1.36
C GLN A 12 24.07 -1.47 -1.02
N VAL A 13 22.95 -2.17 -1.23
CA VAL A 13 21.62 -1.65 -0.93
C VAL A 13 21.46 -1.42 0.58
N ARG A 14 21.94 -2.34 1.42
CA ARG A 14 21.97 -2.15 2.88
C ARG A 14 22.72 -0.88 3.27
N GLU A 15 23.90 -0.64 2.70
CA GLU A 15 24.69 0.57 2.98
C GLU A 15 23.96 1.86 2.57
N VAL A 16 23.31 1.88 1.41
CA VAL A 16 22.53 3.04 0.94
C VAL A 16 21.35 3.30 1.89
N ALA A 17 20.56 2.26 2.20
CA ALA A 17 19.42 2.37 3.10
C ALA A 17 19.87 2.82 4.51
N GLN A 18 20.96 2.26 5.04
CA GLN A 18 21.50 2.61 6.35
C GLN A 18 21.99 4.06 6.39
N LYS A 19 22.73 4.52 5.38
CA LYS A 19 23.20 5.90 5.29
C LYS A 19 22.03 6.88 5.23
N PHE A 20 21.03 6.62 4.40
CA PHE A 20 19.82 7.43 4.34
C PHE A 20 19.09 7.45 5.70
N ALA A 21 18.86 6.29 6.30
CA ALA A 21 18.21 6.16 7.58
C ALA A 21 18.92 6.96 8.69
N GLN A 22 20.23 6.79 8.82
CA GLN A 22 21.02 7.45 9.86
C GLN A 22 21.14 8.97 9.66
N HIS A 23 21.37 9.44 8.43
CA HIS A 23 21.66 10.85 8.20
C HIS A 23 20.41 11.70 7.91
N ARG A 24 19.32 11.08 7.44
CA ARG A 24 18.12 11.81 7.04
C ARG A 24 16.92 11.58 7.96
N LEU A 25 16.80 10.39 8.57
CA LEU A 25 15.62 10.03 9.32
C LEU A 25 15.82 10.08 10.84
N ALA A 26 16.94 9.58 11.37
CA ALA A 26 17.11 9.31 12.79
C ALA A 26 16.90 10.55 13.68
N ASP A 27 17.59 11.65 13.40
CA ASP A 27 17.55 12.87 14.23
C ASP A 27 16.14 13.52 14.26
N GLY A 28 15.38 13.37 13.18
CA GLY A 28 14.03 13.96 13.06
C GLY A 28 12.89 13.07 13.56
N TYR A 29 13.15 11.79 13.88
CA TYR A 29 12.11 10.81 14.20
C TYR A 29 11.15 11.28 15.28
N MET A 30 11.67 11.68 16.45
CA MET A 30 10.83 12.09 17.58
C MET A 30 10.03 13.37 17.31
N VAL A 31 10.53 14.26 16.46
CA VAL A 31 9.81 15.49 16.06
C VAL A 31 8.64 15.11 15.16
N ARG A 32 8.86 14.27 14.14
CA ARG A 32 7.81 13.76 13.24
C ARG A 32 6.77 12.95 14.01
N GLU A 33 7.20 12.06 14.90
CA GLU A 33 6.31 11.25 15.73
C GLU A 33 5.41 12.09 16.64
N LYS A 34 5.95 13.09 17.32
CA LYS A 34 5.18 13.98 18.20
C LYS A 34 4.23 14.91 17.45
N SER A 35 4.65 15.43 16.30
CA SER A 35 3.83 16.33 15.48
C SER A 35 2.77 15.61 14.66
N GLY A 36 2.97 14.31 14.37
CA GLY A 36 2.15 13.56 13.43
C GLY A 36 2.33 13.99 11.99
N TYR A 37 3.42 14.71 11.67
CA TYR A 37 3.74 15.13 10.32
C TYR A 37 4.57 14.07 9.59
N PHE A 38 4.14 13.71 8.38
CA PHE A 38 4.90 12.85 7.48
C PHE A 38 5.57 13.69 6.41
N ASP A 39 6.89 13.60 6.31
CA ASP A 39 7.70 14.44 5.44
C ASP A 39 7.77 13.85 4.03
N MET A 40 7.02 14.45 3.10
CA MET A 40 6.96 14.00 1.70
C MET A 40 8.26 14.30 0.93
N ASP A 41 9.07 15.25 1.35
CA ASP A 41 10.36 15.52 0.68
C ASP A 41 11.38 14.43 1.02
N LEU A 42 11.39 13.94 2.25
CA LEU A 42 12.17 12.76 2.63
C LEU A 42 11.69 11.49 1.90
N LEU A 43 10.37 11.38 1.66
CA LEU A 43 9.83 10.26 0.88
C LEU A 43 10.33 10.30 -0.58
N ARG A 44 10.32 11.48 -1.21
CA ARG A 44 10.87 11.66 -2.57
C ARG A 44 12.37 11.39 -2.63
N GLU A 45 13.12 11.81 -1.62
CA GLU A 45 14.56 11.51 -1.51
C GLU A 45 14.77 9.99 -1.44
N MET A 46 13.99 9.30 -0.64
CA MET A 46 14.01 7.83 -0.52
C MET A 46 13.67 7.14 -1.85
N GLY A 47 12.66 7.63 -2.58
CA GLY A 47 12.32 7.17 -3.93
C GLY A 47 13.46 7.38 -4.93
N SER A 48 14.08 8.56 -4.92
CA SER A 48 15.22 8.88 -5.80
C SER A 48 16.44 7.98 -5.59
N LEU A 49 16.58 7.36 -4.41
CA LEU A 49 17.60 6.38 -4.08
C LEU A 49 17.20 4.94 -4.44
N GLY A 50 16.02 4.73 -5.04
CA GLY A 50 15.52 3.40 -5.40
C GLY A 50 15.15 2.52 -4.18
N LEU A 51 14.85 3.13 -3.03
CA LEU A 51 14.55 2.42 -1.78
C LEU A 51 13.06 2.07 -1.61
N ILE A 52 12.22 2.32 -2.62
CA ILE A 52 10.77 2.02 -2.57
C ILE A 52 10.44 0.99 -3.65
N ALA A 53 10.04 -0.21 -3.22
CA ALA A 53 9.60 -1.30 -4.09
C ALA A 53 10.56 -1.64 -5.26
N PRO A 54 11.87 -1.87 -4.99
CA PRO A 54 12.84 -2.19 -6.04
C PRO A 54 12.55 -3.49 -6.78
N GLU A 55 11.73 -4.38 -6.24
CA GLU A 55 11.32 -5.64 -6.86
C GLU A 55 10.30 -5.48 -7.99
N LEU A 56 9.70 -4.31 -8.18
CA LEU A 56 8.80 -4.05 -9.30
C LEU A 56 9.57 -4.02 -10.63
N ASN A 57 8.86 -4.22 -11.73
CA ASN A 57 9.45 -4.16 -13.07
C ASN A 57 9.98 -2.75 -13.38
N GLU A 58 10.96 -2.68 -14.29
CA GLU A 58 11.57 -1.41 -14.72
C GLU A 58 10.55 -0.43 -15.31
N ASP A 59 9.50 -0.92 -15.98
CA ASP A 59 8.40 -0.09 -16.52
C ASP A 59 7.66 0.71 -15.44
N PHE A 60 7.81 0.32 -14.18
CA PHE A 60 7.18 0.93 -13.01
C PHE A 60 8.19 1.61 -12.06
N GLY A 61 9.45 1.76 -12.50
CA GLY A 61 10.50 2.39 -11.71
C GLY A 61 11.21 1.46 -10.72
N GLY A 62 10.90 0.16 -10.73
CA GLY A 62 11.68 -0.88 -10.04
C GLY A 62 12.90 -1.32 -10.83
N ILE A 63 13.60 -2.34 -10.35
CA ILE A 63 14.74 -2.98 -11.02
C ILE A 63 14.57 -4.50 -11.13
N GLY A 64 13.38 -5.03 -10.85
CA GLY A 64 13.12 -6.46 -10.82
C GLY A 64 13.90 -7.21 -9.74
N ALA A 65 14.21 -6.57 -8.62
CA ALA A 65 14.97 -7.14 -7.53
C ALA A 65 14.26 -8.32 -6.86
N LYS A 66 15.00 -9.11 -6.07
CA LYS A 66 14.38 -10.10 -5.18
C LYS A 66 13.75 -9.41 -3.98
N PHE A 67 12.64 -9.97 -3.45
CA PHE A 67 11.96 -9.46 -2.24
C PHE A 67 12.87 -9.31 -1.02
N LEU A 68 13.91 -10.13 -0.91
CA LEU A 68 14.89 -10.02 0.15
C LEU A 68 15.53 -8.61 0.21
N LEU A 69 15.71 -7.96 -0.96
CA LEU A 69 16.23 -6.60 -1.03
C LEU A 69 15.30 -5.61 -0.32
N SER A 70 14.01 -5.70 -0.61
CA SER A 70 12.97 -4.87 0.04
C SER A 70 12.92 -5.11 1.55
N GLY A 71 13.06 -6.36 1.99
CA GLY A 71 13.16 -6.72 3.41
C GLY A 71 14.36 -6.05 4.09
N VAL A 72 15.52 -6.05 3.46
CA VAL A 72 16.73 -5.36 3.96
C VAL A 72 16.53 -3.86 4.06
N ILE A 73 15.92 -3.24 3.05
CA ILE A 73 15.59 -1.81 3.06
C ILE A 73 14.65 -1.48 4.23
N ILE A 74 13.54 -2.23 4.35
CA ILE A 74 12.56 -2.03 5.43
C ILE A 74 13.24 -2.13 6.79
N GLU A 75 14.10 -3.12 7.01
CA GLU A 75 14.85 -3.31 8.25
C GLU A 75 15.71 -2.08 8.59
N GLU A 76 16.53 -1.62 7.64
CA GLU A 76 17.45 -0.50 7.90
C GLU A 76 16.69 0.83 8.11
N ILE A 77 15.64 1.08 7.35
CA ILE A 77 14.79 2.27 7.54
C ILE A 77 14.08 2.22 8.89
N ALA A 78 13.50 1.07 9.28
CA ALA A 78 12.76 0.91 10.53
C ALA A 78 13.63 1.12 11.78
N LYS A 79 14.94 0.82 11.72
CA LYS A 79 15.89 1.08 12.81
C LYS A 79 16.00 2.57 13.16
N ALA A 80 15.81 3.46 12.19
CA ALA A 80 15.90 4.91 12.37
C ALA A 80 14.54 5.59 12.50
N ASP A 81 13.58 5.20 11.64
CA ASP A 81 12.22 5.74 11.67
C ASP A 81 11.21 4.67 11.20
N PHE A 82 10.49 4.12 12.16
CA PHE A 82 9.49 3.08 11.90
C PHE A 82 8.35 3.55 10.98
N ASN A 83 7.99 4.84 11.02
CA ASN A 83 6.94 5.39 10.15
C ASN A 83 7.36 5.38 8.68
N PHE A 84 8.62 5.73 8.39
CA PHE A 84 9.13 5.73 7.02
C PHE A 84 9.29 4.33 6.44
N ALA A 85 9.44 3.30 7.27
CA ALA A 85 9.48 1.90 6.82
C ALA A 85 8.16 1.43 6.18
N TYR A 86 7.04 2.14 6.45
CA TYR A 86 5.78 1.88 5.75
C TYR A 86 5.83 2.21 4.25
N ALA A 87 6.69 3.12 3.81
CA ALA A 87 6.78 3.45 2.39
C ALA A 87 7.26 2.26 1.53
N PRO A 88 8.42 1.63 1.80
CA PRO A 88 8.81 0.43 1.06
C PRO A 88 7.87 -0.75 1.33
N LEU A 89 7.34 -0.91 2.54
CA LEU A 89 6.38 -1.98 2.85
C LEU A 89 5.10 -1.87 2.02
N LEU A 90 4.44 -0.72 2.03
CA LEU A 90 3.21 -0.48 1.26
C LEU A 90 3.49 -0.44 -0.25
N GLY A 91 4.64 0.12 -0.65
CA GLY A 91 5.09 0.12 -2.04
C GLY A 91 5.24 -1.29 -2.58
N SER A 92 5.90 -2.18 -1.85
CA SER A 92 6.06 -3.58 -2.21
C SER A 92 4.71 -4.32 -2.27
N LEU A 93 3.94 -4.25 -1.19
CA LEU A 93 2.67 -4.97 -1.07
C LEU A 93 1.65 -4.53 -2.13
N ASN A 94 1.36 -3.24 -2.20
CA ASN A 94 0.39 -2.71 -3.17
C ASN A 94 0.96 -2.72 -4.58
N GLY A 95 2.28 -2.53 -4.71
CA GLY A 95 2.98 -2.61 -5.99
C GLY A 95 2.79 -3.95 -6.67
N GLN A 96 2.96 -5.05 -5.93
CA GLN A 96 2.72 -6.39 -6.48
C GLN A 96 1.25 -6.60 -6.88
N ILE A 97 0.30 -6.10 -6.08
CA ILE A 97 -1.12 -6.20 -6.43
C ILE A 97 -1.42 -5.40 -7.70
N LEU A 98 -0.97 -4.16 -7.77
CA LEU A 98 -1.23 -3.29 -8.92
C LEU A 98 -0.52 -3.77 -10.19
N GLN A 99 0.75 -4.16 -10.10
CA GLN A 99 1.53 -4.67 -11.24
C GLN A 99 0.87 -5.89 -11.90
N ASN A 100 0.30 -6.80 -11.08
CA ASN A 100 -0.24 -8.06 -11.57
C ASN A 100 -1.72 -8.00 -11.95
N PHE A 101 -2.50 -7.07 -11.38
CA PHE A 101 -3.95 -7.10 -11.48
C PHE A 101 -4.59 -5.80 -11.96
N ALA A 102 -3.91 -4.65 -11.92
CA ALA A 102 -4.44 -3.42 -12.50
C ALA A 102 -4.31 -3.42 -14.03
N ARG A 103 -5.12 -2.61 -14.70
CA ARG A 103 -4.90 -2.31 -16.12
C ARG A 103 -3.53 -1.65 -16.30
N PRO A 104 -2.80 -1.93 -17.40
CA PRO A 104 -1.43 -1.44 -17.58
C PRO A 104 -1.27 0.08 -17.40
N GLU A 105 -2.24 0.85 -17.89
CA GLU A 105 -2.22 2.31 -17.82
C GLU A 105 -2.36 2.79 -16.36
N ILE A 106 -3.26 2.17 -15.59
CA ILE A 106 -3.49 2.47 -14.18
C ILE A 106 -2.27 2.04 -13.35
N ALA A 107 -1.77 0.82 -13.60
CA ALA A 107 -0.56 0.35 -12.92
C ALA A 107 0.60 1.31 -13.13
N LYS A 108 0.84 1.75 -14.37
CA LYS A 108 1.94 2.65 -14.71
C LYS A 108 1.78 4.03 -14.05
N ASP A 109 0.57 4.62 -14.11
CA ASP A 109 0.33 5.94 -13.52
C ASP A 109 0.57 5.95 -12.01
N TRP A 110 0.12 4.93 -11.30
CA TRP A 110 0.28 4.86 -9.85
C TRP A 110 1.67 4.37 -9.41
N LEU A 111 2.20 3.32 -10.03
CA LEU A 111 3.44 2.70 -9.56
C LEU A 111 4.68 3.57 -9.81
N CYS A 112 4.73 4.31 -10.93
CA CYS A 112 5.83 5.25 -11.16
C CYS A 112 5.88 6.34 -10.09
N LYS A 113 4.74 6.84 -9.62
CA LYS A 113 4.66 7.83 -8.54
C LYS A 113 5.03 7.23 -7.18
N VAL A 114 4.62 5.99 -6.93
CA VAL A 114 4.96 5.27 -5.69
C VAL A 114 6.47 5.01 -5.61
N THR A 115 7.08 4.48 -6.65
CA THR A 115 8.53 4.20 -6.67
C THR A 115 9.37 5.46 -6.61
N ALA A 116 8.89 6.56 -7.20
CA ALA A 116 9.52 7.88 -7.09
C ALA A 116 9.33 8.55 -5.71
N GLY A 117 8.52 7.98 -4.81
CA GLY A 117 8.21 8.59 -3.51
C GLY A 117 7.32 9.84 -3.61
N GLU A 118 6.61 10.02 -4.70
CA GLU A 118 5.69 11.14 -4.89
C GLU A 118 4.34 10.91 -4.21
N GLU A 119 3.87 9.65 -4.21
CA GLU A 119 2.58 9.26 -3.65
C GLU A 119 2.70 7.96 -2.86
N LEU A 120 1.78 7.77 -1.90
CA LEU A 120 1.58 6.51 -1.18
C LEU A 120 0.23 5.91 -1.56
N VAL A 121 0.19 4.58 -1.67
CA VAL A 121 -1.03 3.79 -1.80
C VAL A 121 -1.20 2.97 -0.53
N ALA A 122 -2.34 3.12 0.14
CA ALA A 122 -2.70 2.33 1.32
C ALA A 122 -3.36 1.01 0.93
N ILE A 123 -3.56 0.12 1.91
CA ILE A 123 -4.34 -1.12 1.75
C ILE A 123 -5.45 -1.17 2.78
N ALA A 124 -6.69 -1.47 2.36
CA ALA A 124 -7.88 -1.49 3.19
C ALA A 124 -8.61 -2.84 3.10
N LEU A 125 -8.24 -3.75 4.01
CA LEU A 125 -8.86 -5.07 4.14
C LEU A 125 -9.75 -5.13 5.39
N THR A 126 -9.24 -4.72 6.55
CA THR A 126 -9.82 -4.88 7.88
C THR A 126 -11.11 -4.06 8.07
N GLU A 127 -12.09 -4.62 8.77
CA GLU A 127 -13.33 -3.97 9.20
C GLU A 127 -13.49 -4.03 10.72
N ALA A 128 -14.34 -3.16 11.28
CA ALA A 128 -14.57 -3.08 12.73
C ALA A 128 -15.04 -4.41 13.35
N ARG A 129 -15.70 -5.25 12.59
CA ARG A 129 -16.19 -6.57 13.03
C ARG A 129 -15.14 -7.69 13.02
N GLY A 130 -13.96 -7.46 12.45
CA GLY A 130 -12.87 -8.44 12.47
C GLY A 130 -11.86 -8.28 11.36
N GLY A 131 -10.62 -8.74 11.63
CA GLY A 131 -9.53 -8.79 10.66
C GLY A 131 -9.16 -10.22 10.29
N SER A 132 -9.23 -11.19 11.24
CA SER A 132 -8.85 -12.59 11.01
C SER A 132 -9.79 -13.33 10.06
N ASP A 133 -11.09 -12.99 10.06
CA ASP A 133 -12.07 -13.51 9.11
C ASP A 133 -12.17 -12.60 7.88
N ALA A 134 -11.06 -12.46 7.18
CA ALA A 134 -10.92 -11.58 6.02
C ALA A 134 -11.79 -11.98 4.80
N ALA A 135 -12.38 -13.17 4.81
CA ALA A 135 -13.33 -13.60 3.78
C ALA A 135 -14.76 -13.08 4.04
N ASN A 136 -15.05 -12.63 5.26
CA ASN A 136 -16.39 -12.21 5.67
C ASN A 136 -16.50 -10.67 5.71
N LEU A 137 -16.15 -10.02 4.60
CA LEU A 137 -16.21 -8.57 4.46
C LEU A 137 -17.66 -8.07 4.35
N GLY A 138 -17.93 -6.90 4.94
CA GLY A 138 -19.22 -6.23 4.90
C GLY A 138 -19.25 -4.96 4.05
N LEU A 139 -18.10 -4.37 3.73
CA LEU A 139 -18.04 -3.25 2.78
C LEU A 139 -18.67 -3.70 1.46
N ARG A 140 -19.70 -3.01 1.01
CA ARG A 140 -20.45 -3.34 -0.23
C ARG A 140 -19.83 -2.61 -1.42
N MET A 141 -19.75 -3.32 -2.53
CA MET A 141 -19.34 -2.78 -3.82
C MET A 141 -20.31 -3.31 -4.90
N GLU A 142 -21.15 -2.44 -5.39
CA GLU A 142 -22.20 -2.79 -6.34
C GLU A 142 -21.93 -2.18 -7.71
N ARG A 143 -22.06 -2.98 -8.78
CA ARG A 143 -21.82 -2.51 -10.14
C ARG A 143 -23.03 -1.71 -10.65
N GLU A 144 -22.78 -0.47 -11.06
CA GLU A 144 -23.76 0.38 -11.74
C GLU A 144 -23.20 0.83 -13.11
N GLY A 145 -23.51 0.08 -14.15
CA GLY A 145 -23.00 0.33 -15.49
C GLY A 145 -21.47 0.25 -15.57
N ASN A 146 -20.81 1.36 -15.90
CA ASN A 146 -19.35 1.46 -15.99
C ASN A 146 -18.69 1.97 -14.70
N HIS A 147 -19.37 1.87 -13.56
CA HIS A 147 -18.85 2.28 -12.25
C HIS A 147 -19.18 1.22 -11.20
N PHE A 148 -18.45 1.25 -10.11
CA PHE A 148 -18.84 0.62 -8.85
C PHE A 148 -19.26 1.68 -7.85
N VAL A 149 -20.32 1.41 -7.08
CA VAL A 149 -20.76 2.21 -5.94
C VAL A 149 -20.35 1.50 -4.67
N ILE A 150 -19.62 2.19 -3.80
CA ILE A 150 -19.01 1.62 -2.61
C ILE A 150 -19.59 2.26 -1.38
N ASN A 151 -20.02 1.42 -0.42
CA ASN A 151 -20.64 1.85 0.84
C ASN A 151 -20.13 1.03 2.02
N GLY A 152 -19.74 1.72 3.10
CA GLY A 152 -19.33 1.12 4.37
C GLY A 152 -18.02 1.70 4.92
N GLU A 153 -17.34 0.92 5.75
CA GLU A 153 -16.15 1.35 6.49
C GLU A 153 -15.04 0.30 6.38
N LYS A 154 -13.81 0.80 6.29
CA LYS A 154 -12.57 0.06 6.56
C LYS A 154 -11.85 0.69 7.72
N THR A 155 -11.29 -0.14 8.60
CA THR A 155 -10.61 0.34 9.82
C THR A 155 -9.20 -0.22 9.92
N SER A 156 -8.41 0.36 10.81
CA SER A 156 -7.01 -0.05 11.01
C SER A 156 -6.15 0.10 9.76
N ILE A 157 -6.35 1.19 9.04
CA ILE A 157 -5.65 1.47 7.78
C ILE A 157 -4.47 2.39 8.05
N SER A 158 -3.26 1.88 7.82
CA SER A 158 -2.04 2.69 7.89
C SER A 158 -1.97 3.66 6.70
N ALA A 159 -1.41 4.84 6.93
CA ALA A 159 -1.28 5.91 5.95
C ALA A 159 -2.61 6.46 5.41
N ASN A 160 -3.75 6.20 6.04
CA ASN A 160 -5.07 6.55 5.54
C ASN A 160 -5.33 8.04 5.33
N GLN A 161 -4.50 8.93 5.90
CA GLN A 161 -4.61 10.38 5.73
C GLN A 161 -3.58 10.98 4.78
N ILE A 162 -2.51 10.25 4.47
CA ILE A 162 -1.42 10.73 3.63
C ILE A 162 -1.35 10.01 2.27
N ALA A 163 -1.94 8.82 2.17
CA ALA A 163 -2.06 8.11 0.90
C ALA A 163 -2.98 8.84 -0.08
N LYS A 164 -2.73 8.71 -1.37
CA LYS A 164 -3.54 9.29 -2.44
C LYS A 164 -4.55 8.31 -3.01
N ALA A 165 -4.31 7.01 -2.82
CA ALA A 165 -5.25 5.96 -3.18
C ALA A 165 -5.18 4.81 -2.18
N VAL A 166 -6.16 3.93 -2.24
CA VAL A 166 -6.22 2.74 -1.40
C VAL A 166 -6.63 1.52 -2.22
N VAL A 167 -5.87 0.43 -2.12
CA VAL A 167 -6.29 -0.89 -2.57
C VAL A 167 -7.32 -1.43 -1.57
N THR A 168 -8.56 -1.54 -2.01
CA THR A 168 -9.70 -1.90 -1.14
C THR A 168 -10.31 -3.22 -1.55
N PHE A 169 -10.60 -4.07 -0.56
CA PHE A 169 -11.29 -5.34 -0.74
C PHE A 169 -12.73 -5.19 -0.26
N ALA A 170 -13.70 -5.49 -1.14
CA ALA A 170 -15.10 -5.28 -0.90
C ALA A 170 -15.94 -6.45 -1.42
N ARG A 171 -17.16 -6.57 -0.93
CA ARG A 171 -18.09 -7.62 -1.33
C ARG A 171 -18.90 -7.19 -2.53
N THR A 172 -18.73 -7.92 -3.63
CA THR A 172 -19.56 -7.83 -4.85
C THR A 172 -20.57 -8.96 -4.94
N GLY A 173 -20.26 -10.13 -4.36
CA GLY A 173 -21.13 -11.31 -4.34
C GLY A 173 -22.04 -11.36 -3.11
N ALA A 174 -22.86 -12.40 -3.06
CA ALA A 174 -23.70 -12.70 -1.90
C ALA A 174 -22.84 -13.11 -0.68
N PRO A 175 -23.36 -12.98 0.56
CA PRO A 175 -22.63 -13.39 1.76
C PRO A 175 -22.22 -14.88 1.74
N GLU A 176 -23.04 -15.72 1.11
CA GLU A 176 -22.85 -17.18 0.99
C GLU A 176 -21.63 -17.52 0.12
N ASP A 177 -21.24 -16.64 -0.79
CA ASP A 177 -20.07 -16.82 -1.67
C ASP A 177 -18.75 -16.73 -0.92
N LYS A 178 -18.75 -16.26 0.35
CA LYS A 178 -17.57 -16.14 1.21
C LYS A 178 -16.40 -15.44 0.47
N ALA A 179 -15.25 -16.09 0.37
CA ALA A 179 -14.08 -15.57 -0.31
C ALA A 179 -14.29 -15.30 -1.81
N HIS A 180 -15.16 -16.07 -2.48
CA HIS A 180 -15.47 -15.90 -3.91
C HIS A 180 -16.39 -14.69 -4.19
N GLY A 181 -17.00 -14.11 -3.16
CA GLY A 181 -17.78 -12.87 -3.28
C GLY A 181 -16.96 -11.61 -3.01
N VAL A 182 -15.64 -11.71 -2.84
CA VAL A 182 -14.75 -10.57 -2.57
C VAL A 182 -14.03 -10.14 -3.83
N SER A 183 -14.06 -8.85 -4.13
CA SER A 183 -13.33 -8.21 -5.23
C SER A 183 -12.34 -7.17 -4.69
N ALA A 184 -11.33 -6.84 -5.50
CA ALA A 184 -10.35 -5.82 -5.18
C ALA A 184 -10.49 -4.64 -6.16
N ILE A 185 -10.35 -3.42 -5.64
CA ILE A 185 -10.41 -2.19 -6.44
C ILE A 185 -9.44 -1.15 -5.91
N LEU A 186 -8.80 -0.39 -6.78
CA LEU A 186 -8.04 0.79 -6.42
C LEU A 186 -8.97 1.99 -6.34
N ILE A 187 -8.97 2.71 -5.22
CA ILE A 187 -9.84 3.87 -4.99
C ILE A 187 -8.98 5.10 -4.75
N PRO A 188 -8.98 6.12 -5.64
CA PRO A 188 -8.44 7.43 -5.33
C PRO A 188 -9.16 8.03 -4.11
N LEU A 189 -8.40 8.57 -3.15
CA LEU A 189 -8.97 9.06 -1.88
C LEU A 189 -9.52 10.49 -1.92
N ASP A 190 -9.39 11.16 -3.05
CA ASP A 190 -9.99 12.47 -3.33
C ASP A 190 -11.40 12.42 -3.93
N LEU A 191 -11.95 11.22 -4.13
CA LEU A 191 -13.31 11.04 -4.66
C LEU A 191 -14.36 11.53 -3.65
N PRO A 192 -15.48 12.12 -4.13
CA PRO A 192 -16.61 12.51 -3.27
C PRO A 192 -17.15 11.32 -2.49
N GLY A 193 -17.58 11.56 -1.24
CA GLY A 193 -18.13 10.54 -0.36
C GLY A 193 -17.10 9.80 0.49
N ILE A 194 -15.81 10.12 0.36
CA ILE A 194 -14.75 9.55 1.21
C ILE A 194 -14.46 10.47 2.39
N SER A 195 -14.37 9.87 3.57
CA SER A 195 -13.87 10.56 4.77
C SER A 195 -12.95 9.64 5.57
N THR A 196 -12.01 10.24 6.30
CA THR A 196 -11.02 9.51 7.10
C THR A 196 -10.99 9.99 8.53
N SER A 197 -10.61 9.12 9.47
CA SER A 197 -10.24 9.52 10.83
C SER A 197 -8.85 8.98 11.17
N LYS A 198 -8.24 9.60 12.17
CA LYS A 198 -6.98 9.14 12.76
C LYS A 198 -7.22 8.61 14.16
N PHE A 199 -6.63 7.47 14.48
CA PHE A 199 -6.64 6.94 15.83
C PHE A 199 -5.56 7.62 16.69
N SER A 200 -5.80 7.65 17.99
CA SER A 200 -4.78 8.02 18.97
C SER A 200 -3.98 6.75 19.31
N ASN A 201 -2.77 6.66 18.81
CA ASN A 201 -1.91 5.49 18.96
C ASN A 201 -0.76 5.77 19.94
N CYS A 202 -0.17 4.70 20.49
CA CYS A 202 1.06 4.78 21.27
C CYS A 202 2.30 5.10 20.41
N GLY A 203 2.19 4.94 19.10
CA GLY A 203 3.24 5.19 18.09
C GLY A 203 2.63 5.25 16.69
N GLN A 204 3.46 5.36 15.66
CA GLN A 204 3.01 5.50 14.24
C GLN A 204 2.21 6.78 13.97
N ASN A 205 2.48 7.83 14.72
CA ASN A 205 1.70 9.06 14.60
C ASN A 205 1.99 9.82 13.31
N SER A 206 3.19 9.71 12.77
CA SER A 206 3.59 10.41 11.55
C SER A 206 2.96 9.76 10.31
N VAL A 207 3.05 8.44 10.13
CA VAL A 207 2.39 7.75 9.03
C VAL A 207 0.87 7.71 9.19
N GLY A 208 0.39 7.72 10.42
CA GLY A 208 -1.03 7.67 10.76
C GLY A 208 -1.67 6.29 10.59
N HIS A 209 -2.78 6.11 11.32
CA HIS A 209 -3.54 4.86 11.34
C HIS A 209 -4.98 5.19 11.72
N GLY A 210 -5.97 4.66 11.02
CA GLY A 210 -7.36 5.04 11.27
C GLY A 210 -8.37 4.34 10.39
N SER A 211 -9.57 4.94 10.27
CA SER A 211 -10.65 4.44 9.43
C SER A 211 -10.82 5.25 8.15
N ILE A 212 -11.40 4.61 7.14
CA ILE A 212 -11.88 5.21 5.89
C ILE A 212 -13.35 4.83 5.75
N TRP A 213 -14.22 5.83 5.57
CA TRP A 213 -15.65 5.65 5.28
C TRP A 213 -15.92 5.97 3.82
N PHE A 214 -16.80 5.17 3.23
CA PHE A 214 -17.26 5.30 1.87
C PHE A 214 -18.79 5.49 1.90
N ASP A 215 -19.27 6.63 1.43
CA ASP A 215 -20.70 6.95 1.32
C ASP A 215 -21.02 7.23 -0.15
N ASN A 216 -21.62 6.25 -0.82
CA ASN A 216 -21.99 6.28 -2.24
C ASN A 216 -20.82 6.67 -3.15
N VAL A 217 -19.60 6.19 -2.84
CA VAL A 217 -18.39 6.50 -3.61
C VAL A 217 -18.46 5.81 -4.96
N ARG A 218 -18.40 6.59 -6.03
CA ARG A 218 -18.46 6.10 -7.41
C ARG A 218 -17.06 5.98 -7.98
N VAL A 219 -16.63 4.74 -8.27
CA VAL A 219 -15.31 4.43 -8.83
C VAL A 219 -15.48 3.84 -10.23
N PRO A 220 -14.78 4.36 -11.26
CA PRO A 220 -14.84 3.76 -12.59
C PRO A 220 -14.46 2.28 -12.58
N ALA A 221 -15.17 1.46 -13.35
CA ALA A 221 -14.96 0.00 -13.36
C ALA A 221 -13.56 -0.41 -13.87
N GLU A 222 -12.86 0.48 -14.54
CA GLU A 222 -11.48 0.25 -14.98
C GLU A 222 -10.47 0.15 -13.82
N PHE A 223 -10.81 0.68 -12.64
CA PHE A 223 -10.00 0.56 -11.41
C PHE A 223 -10.17 -0.79 -10.70
N LEU A 224 -11.05 -1.67 -11.19
CA LEU A 224 -11.13 -3.06 -10.69
C LEU A 224 -9.78 -3.75 -10.89
N LEU A 225 -9.31 -4.43 -9.86
CA LEU A 225 -8.07 -5.20 -9.90
C LEU A 225 -8.39 -6.66 -10.23
N GLY A 226 -8.00 -7.10 -11.44
CA GLY A 226 -8.32 -8.41 -11.97
C GLY A 226 -9.80 -8.59 -12.28
N GLU A 227 -10.42 -9.65 -11.72
CA GLU A 227 -11.81 -10.04 -11.97
C GLU A 227 -12.67 -9.93 -10.70
N GLU A 228 -13.97 -9.67 -10.89
CA GLU A 228 -14.93 -9.74 -9.78
C GLU A 228 -14.92 -11.13 -9.12
N GLY A 229 -14.95 -11.14 -7.78
CA GLY A 229 -14.93 -12.37 -6.99
C GLY A 229 -13.52 -13.00 -6.82
N LYS A 230 -12.47 -12.40 -7.37
CA LYS A 230 -11.09 -12.91 -7.24
C LYS A 230 -10.22 -12.13 -6.25
N GLY A 231 -10.74 -11.08 -5.63
CA GLY A 231 -9.99 -10.18 -4.75
C GLY A 231 -9.35 -10.89 -3.55
N PHE A 232 -10.00 -11.91 -2.97
CA PHE A 232 -9.43 -12.64 -1.83
C PHE A 232 -8.16 -13.40 -2.19
N VAL A 233 -8.12 -14.02 -3.36
CA VAL A 233 -6.90 -14.72 -3.85
C VAL A 233 -5.77 -13.72 -4.09
N GLN A 234 -6.11 -12.54 -4.63
CA GLN A 234 -5.14 -11.48 -4.92
C GLN A 234 -4.50 -10.93 -3.64
N VAL A 235 -5.29 -10.70 -2.58
CA VAL A 235 -4.74 -10.23 -1.30
C VAL A 235 -3.87 -11.29 -0.64
N MET A 236 -4.24 -12.56 -0.73
CA MET A 236 -3.41 -13.64 -0.18
C MET A 236 -2.06 -13.73 -0.89
N GLN A 237 -2.03 -13.62 -2.21
CA GLN A 237 -0.78 -13.56 -2.97
C GLN A 237 0.09 -12.36 -2.56
N GLY A 238 -0.51 -11.17 -2.38
CA GLY A 238 0.21 -10.00 -1.87
C GLY A 238 0.79 -10.22 -0.46
N PHE A 239 0.03 -10.87 0.43
CA PHE A 239 0.51 -11.17 1.79
C PHE A 239 1.59 -12.25 1.84
N ASP A 240 1.60 -13.21 0.92
CA ASP A 240 2.67 -14.21 0.85
C ASP A 240 4.03 -13.54 0.63
N PHE A 241 4.07 -12.46 -0.15
CA PHE A 241 5.29 -11.67 -0.35
C PHE A 241 5.67 -10.80 0.85
N SER A 242 4.70 -10.24 1.56
CA SER A 242 4.97 -9.33 2.68
C SER A 242 5.27 -10.02 4.01
N ARG A 243 5.04 -11.34 4.11
CA ARG A 243 5.23 -12.14 5.33
C ARG A 243 6.42 -13.11 5.26
N SER A 244 7.07 -13.21 4.11
CA SER A 244 8.29 -14.01 3.91
C SER A 244 9.53 -13.18 4.22
#